data_3536691164fe868dfb45c376b253524f
#
_entry.id   3536691164fe868dfb45c376b253524f
#
_cell.length_a   1.000
_cell.length_b   1.000
_cell.length_c   1.000
_cell.angle_alpha   90.00
_cell.angle_beta   90.00
_cell.angle_gamma   90.00
#
_symmetry.space_group_name_H-M   'P 1'
#
loop_
_entity.id
_entity.type
_entity.pdbx_description
1 polymer ?
#
loop_
_entity_poly.entity_id
_entity_poly.type
_entity_poly.pdbx_seq_one_letter_code
_entity_poly.pdbx_strand_id
1 'polypeptide(L)'
;RTKLIPYFGKLKMSNITAQQIITWQNELMNYKDENGKALSPVYLKTINNQLSAIFNHAVKFYNLKENPCRKAGSMGKKKNREMLFWTKEEYLKFAEVMMDKPQFYYAFEMLYWCGIREGELLALTPADFDFKKGTVSINKSYQRLNGRDVITTPKTEKSNRIITMPQFLIEEIQDYLRQLYDVGMDERMFLVTKSSLHREMA
;
A
#
# COMPACT_ATOMS: atom_id res chain seq x y z
N ARG A 1 4.33 18.33 -0.78
CA ARG A 1 5.16 19.47 -1.21
C ARG A 1 4.38 20.39 -2.16
N THR A 2 3.82 19.90 -3.25
CA THR A 2 3.18 20.69 -4.34
C THR A 2 1.96 21.52 -3.93
N LYS A 3 1.27 21.20 -2.84
CA LYS A 3 0.03 21.87 -2.41
C LYS A 3 0.15 22.64 -1.09
N LEU A 4 1.28 22.54 -0.38
CA LEU A 4 1.53 23.24 0.88
C LEU A 4 2.61 24.33 0.74
N ILE A 5 3.75 23.97 0.15
CA ILE A 5 4.89 24.90 0.04
C ILE A 5 4.57 26.15 -0.77
N PRO A 6 3.84 26.09 -1.92
CA PRO A 6 3.50 27.31 -2.66
C PRO A 6 2.71 28.33 -1.84
N TYR A 7 1.85 27.88 -0.91
CA TYR A 7 1.02 28.76 -0.09
C TYR A 7 1.71 29.23 1.18
N PHE A 8 2.35 28.32 1.90
CA PHE A 8 2.83 28.58 3.26
C PHE A 8 4.34 28.62 3.39
N GLY A 9 5.09 28.15 2.38
CA GLY A 9 6.52 27.91 2.50
C GLY A 9 7.38 29.18 2.74
N LYS A 10 6.87 30.35 2.36
CA LYS A 10 7.55 31.64 2.57
C LYS A 10 7.06 32.40 3.83
N LEU A 11 6.03 31.89 4.50
CA LEU A 11 5.43 32.53 5.66
C LEU A 11 6.06 32.03 6.96
N LYS A 12 6.21 32.94 7.92
CA LYS A 12 6.52 32.53 9.31
C LYS A 12 5.31 31.81 9.88
N MET A 13 5.52 30.64 10.48
CA MET A 13 4.43 29.80 11.02
C MET A 13 3.58 30.52 12.06
N SER A 14 4.19 31.42 12.85
CA SER A 14 3.48 32.26 13.85
C SER A 14 2.48 33.24 13.21
N ASN A 15 2.65 33.58 11.94
CA ASN A 15 1.83 34.54 11.24
C ASN A 15 0.70 33.90 10.41
N ILE A 16 0.69 32.57 10.32
CA ILE A 16 -0.34 31.83 9.58
C ILE A 16 -1.61 31.77 10.44
N THR A 17 -2.68 32.40 9.94
CA THR A 17 -3.98 32.48 10.62
C THR A 17 -4.94 31.40 10.16
N ALA A 18 -5.97 31.13 10.96
CA ALA A 18 -7.06 30.23 10.57
C ALA A 18 -7.77 30.74 9.29
N GLN A 19 -7.91 32.05 9.11
CA GLN A 19 -8.51 32.64 7.91
C GLN A 19 -7.72 32.29 6.64
N GLN A 20 -6.40 32.38 6.67
CA GLN A 20 -5.55 32.02 5.55
C GLN A 20 -5.66 30.51 5.21
N ILE A 21 -5.79 29.67 6.24
CA ILE A 21 -6.00 28.23 6.05
C ILE A 21 -7.37 27.96 5.39
N ILE A 22 -8.43 28.64 5.82
CA ILE A 22 -9.76 28.52 5.21
C ILE A 22 -9.73 28.95 3.74
N THR A 23 -9.06 30.06 3.43
CA THR A 23 -8.90 30.53 2.03
C THR A 23 -8.20 29.46 1.19
N TRP A 24 -7.07 28.92 1.67
CA TRP A 24 -6.36 27.84 1.01
C TRP A 24 -7.21 26.55 0.86
N GLN A 25 -7.99 26.18 1.87
CA GLN A 25 -8.91 25.03 1.78
C GLN A 25 -9.95 25.24 0.67
N ASN A 26 -10.56 26.44 0.59
CA ASN A 26 -11.54 26.80 -0.43
C ASN A 26 -10.94 26.75 -1.84
N GLU A 27 -9.73 27.27 -2.01
CA GLU A 27 -9.03 27.22 -3.29
C GLU A 27 -8.78 25.78 -3.73
N LEU A 28 -8.34 24.89 -2.83
CA LEU A 28 -8.10 23.48 -3.15
C LEU A 28 -9.40 22.70 -3.40
N MET A 29 -10.48 23.01 -2.70
CA MET A 29 -11.78 22.38 -2.93
C MET A 29 -12.38 22.77 -4.28
N ASN A 30 -12.08 23.97 -4.78
CA ASN A 30 -12.53 24.49 -6.08
C ASN A 30 -11.53 24.20 -7.20
N TYR A 31 -10.35 23.65 -6.88
CA TYR A 31 -9.31 23.36 -7.87
C TYR A 31 -9.77 22.30 -8.87
N LYS A 32 -9.51 22.57 -10.14
CA LYS A 32 -9.63 21.60 -11.23
C LYS A 32 -8.32 21.56 -12.01
N ASP A 33 -7.91 20.38 -12.43
CA ASP A 33 -6.74 20.20 -13.30
C ASP A 33 -7.06 20.59 -14.77
N GLU A 34 -6.07 20.44 -15.66
CA GLU A 34 -6.19 20.77 -17.07
C GLU A 34 -7.30 19.97 -17.78
N ASN A 35 -7.69 18.83 -17.23
CA ASN A 35 -8.76 17.96 -17.72
C ASN A 35 -10.10 18.22 -17.00
N GLY A 36 -10.20 19.28 -16.20
CA GLY A 36 -11.41 19.62 -15.44
C GLY A 36 -11.66 18.76 -14.21
N LYS A 37 -10.73 17.88 -13.82
CA LYS A 37 -10.89 16.95 -12.70
C LYS A 37 -10.57 17.63 -11.37
N ALA A 38 -11.52 17.54 -10.44
CA ALA A 38 -11.36 18.04 -9.07
C ALA A 38 -10.48 17.10 -8.22
N LEU A 39 -9.86 17.64 -7.16
CA LEU A 39 -9.15 16.85 -6.17
C LEU A 39 -10.12 15.93 -5.40
N SER A 40 -9.72 14.68 -5.16
CA SER A 40 -10.58 13.76 -4.42
C SER A 40 -10.77 14.20 -2.97
N PRO A 41 -11.95 13.98 -2.36
CA PRO A 41 -12.20 14.33 -0.96
C PRO A 41 -11.21 13.70 0.02
N VAL A 42 -10.74 12.48 -0.27
CA VAL A 42 -9.73 11.76 0.52
C VAL A 42 -8.37 12.45 0.43
N TYR A 43 -7.98 12.88 -0.77
CA TYR A 43 -6.74 13.61 -0.98
C TYR A 43 -6.74 14.97 -0.27
N LEU A 44 -7.84 15.73 -0.38
CA LEU A 44 -8.03 17.00 0.34
C LEU A 44 -7.86 16.80 1.85
N LYS A 45 -8.52 15.76 2.41
CA LYS A 45 -8.37 15.45 3.83
C LYS A 45 -6.94 15.08 4.20
N THR A 46 -6.25 14.32 3.37
CA THR A 46 -4.84 13.93 3.60
C THR A 46 -3.93 15.14 3.66
N ILE A 47 -4.07 16.10 2.73
CA ILE A 47 -3.27 17.33 2.72
C ILE A 47 -3.56 18.17 3.95
N ASN A 48 -4.84 18.31 4.32
CA ASN A 48 -5.24 19.04 5.52
C ASN A 48 -4.64 18.43 6.80
N ASN A 49 -4.65 17.11 6.92
CA ASN A 49 -4.05 16.39 8.04
C ASN A 49 -2.53 16.60 8.09
N GLN A 50 -1.84 16.62 6.93
CA GLN A 50 -0.42 16.92 6.87
C GLN A 50 -0.11 18.33 7.38
N LEU A 51 -0.87 19.34 6.97
CA LEU A 51 -0.71 20.72 7.46
C LEU A 51 -0.91 20.78 8.98
N SER A 52 -1.99 20.16 9.47
CA SER A 52 -2.28 20.12 10.91
C SER A 52 -1.20 19.40 11.70
N ALA A 53 -0.62 18.32 11.17
CA ALA A 53 0.49 17.62 11.79
C ALA A 53 1.76 18.49 11.90
N ILE A 54 2.07 19.27 10.87
CA ILE A 54 3.18 20.23 10.88
C ILE A 54 2.97 21.28 11.98
N PHE A 55 1.77 21.85 12.10
CA PHE A 55 1.46 22.83 13.15
C PHE A 55 1.47 22.19 14.55
N ASN A 56 0.96 20.96 14.72
CA ASN A 56 1.06 20.24 15.99
C ASN A 56 2.53 20.01 16.40
N HIS A 57 3.39 19.70 15.43
CA HIS A 57 4.83 19.56 15.69
C HIS A 57 5.44 20.91 16.14
N ALA A 58 5.06 22.02 15.49
CA ALA A 58 5.53 23.34 15.87
C ALA A 58 5.04 23.78 17.27
N VAL A 59 3.80 23.47 17.64
CA VAL A 59 3.29 23.68 18.99
C VAL A 59 4.10 22.88 20.02
N LYS A 60 4.40 21.63 19.70
CA LYS A 60 5.11 20.74 20.65
C LYS A 60 6.59 21.08 20.84
N PHE A 61 7.29 21.50 19.78
CA PHE A 61 8.75 21.59 19.77
C PHE A 61 9.31 23.00 19.53
N TYR A 62 8.50 23.93 19.01
CA TYR A 62 8.96 25.26 18.59
C TYR A 62 8.17 26.39 19.22
N ASN A 63 7.52 26.15 20.36
CA ASN A 63 6.79 27.14 21.14
C ASN A 63 5.71 27.92 20.34
N LEU A 64 5.15 27.32 19.29
CA LEU A 64 3.99 27.91 18.65
C LEU A 64 2.79 27.85 19.62
N LYS A 65 2.10 28.98 19.82
CA LYS A 65 1.05 29.10 20.84
C LYS A 65 -0.12 28.13 20.64
N GLU A 66 -0.57 27.97 19.40
CA GLU A 66 -1.68 27.08 19.04
C GLU A 66 -1.60 26.60 17.58
N ASN A 67 -2.30 25.52 17.27
CA ASN A 67 -2.44 25.06 15.88
C ASN A 67 -3.65 25.76 15.21
N PRO A 68 -3.44 26.64 14.23
CA PRO A 68 -4.51 27.38 13.59
C PRO A 68 -5.46 26.48 12.76
N CYS A 69 -5.04 25.28 12.37
CA CYS A 69 -5.90 24.30 11.68
C CYS A 69 -7.06 23.84 12.56
N ARG A 70 -6.95 23.91 13.89
CA ARG A 70 -8.05 23.53 14.80
C ARG A 70 -9.24 24.47 14.66
N LYS A 71 -8.97 25.79 14.49
CA LYS A 71 -10.01 26.82 14.27
C LYS A 71 -10.53 26.79 12.83
N ALA A 72 -9.65 26.53 11.85
CA ALA A 72 -10.03 26.47 10.45
C ALA A 72 -10.93 25.26 10.13
N GLY A 73 -10.82 24.19 10.91
CA GLY A 73 -11.52 22.94 10.64
C GLY A 73 -10.82 22.07 9.60
N SER A 74 -11.51 21.05 9.16
CA SER A 74 -10.98 20.05 8.22
C SER A 74 -11.68 20.17 6.86
N MET A 75 -10.94 20.04 5.77
CA MET A 75 -11.51 19.87 4.43
C MET A 75 -11.50 18.41 4.00
N GLY A 76 -12.37 18.10 3.02
CA GLY A 76 -12.53 16.77 2.48
C GLY A 76 -13.28 15.83 3.41
N LYS A 77 -13.59 14.64 2.91
CA LYS A 77 -14.30 13.61 3.65
C LYS A 77 -13.55 12.28 3.55
N LYS A 78 -13.56 11.50 4.61
CA LYS A 78 -13.18 10.09 4.55
C LYS A 78 -14.35 9.36 3.88
N LYS A 79 -14.23 9.08 2.59
CA LYS A 79 -15.24 8.26 1.92
C LYS A 79 -14.88 6.82 2.18
N ASN A 80 -15.65 6.14 3.02
CA ASN A 80 -15.60 4.70 3.08
C ASN A 80 -16.24 4.20 1.78
N ARG A 81 -15.41 3.80 0.82
CA ARG A 81 -15.91 2.97 -0.28
C ARG A 81 -16.11 1.59 0.30
N GLU A 82 -17.20 0.97 -0.05
CA GLU A 82 -17.39 -0.46 0.13
C GLU A 82 -16.20 -1.18 -0.51
N MET A 83 -15.56 -2.04 0.24
CA MET A 83 -14.40 -2.76 -0.25
C MET A 83 -14.90 -3.87 -1.17
N LEU A 84 -14.60 -3.76 -2.44
CA LEU A 84 -14.89 -4.82 -3.40
C LEU A 84 -13.97 -6.01 -3.07
N PHE A 85 -14.55 -7.18 -3.07
CA PHE A 85 -13.85 -8.46 -2.93
C PHE A 85 -14.42 -9.44 -3.95
N TRP A 86 -13.63 -10.38 -4.37
CA TRP A 86 -14.08 -11.45 -5.24
C TRP A 86 -14.71 -12.57 -4.41
N THR A 87 -15.85 -13.07 -4.87
CA THR A 87 -16.37 -14.33 -4.38
C THR A 87 -15.45 -15.47 -4.82
N LYS A 88 -15.62 -16.64 -4.21
CA LYS A 88 -14.84 -17.82 -4.60
C LYS A 88 -15.07 -18.18 -6.08
N GLU A 89 -16.31 -18.10 -6.54
CA GLU A 89 -16.70 -18.42 -7.91
C GLU A 89 -16.08 -17.43 -8.93
N GLU A 90 -16.03 -16.16 -8.59
CA GLU A 90 -15.38 -15.14 -9.43
C GLU A 90 -13.87 -15.36 -9.49
N TYR A 91 -13.27 -15.65 -8.34
CA TYR A 91 -11.84 -15.93 -8.27
C TYR A 91 -11.46 -17.16 -9.09
N LEU A 92 -12.20 -18.27 -8.99
CA LEU A 92 -11.90 -19.50 -9.73
C LEU A 92 -11.96 -19.28 -11.25
N LYS A 93 -12.90 -18.49 -11.76
CA LYS A 93 -12.94 -18.11 -13.17
C LYS A 93 -11.72 -17.30 -13.60
N PHE A 94 -11.25 -16.40 -12.75
CA PHE A 94 -10.03 -15.65 -13.00
C PHE A 94 -8.79 -16.55 -12.97
N ALA A 95 -8.68 -17.45 -11.99
CA ALA A 95 -7.58 -18.38 -11.86
C ALA A 95 -7.45 -19.29 -13.08
N GLU A 96 -8.57 -19.78 -13.62
CA GLU A 96 -8.63 -20.59 -14.85
C GLU A 96 -7.98 -19.85 -16.03
N VAL A 97 -8.27 -18.56 -16.21
CA VAL A 97 -7.68 -17.73 -17.27
C VAL A 97 -6.16 -17.52 -17.04
N MET A 98 -5.72 -17.55 -15.78
CA MET A 98 -4.30 -17.32 -15.44
C MET A 98 -3.43 -18.59 -15.59
N MET A 99 -4.01 -19.77 -15.80
CA MET A 99 -3.24 -21.04 -15.92
C MET A 99 -2.17 -20.99 -17.03
N ASP A 100 -2.41 -20.24 -18.10
CA ASP A 100 -1.44 -20.06 -19.19
C ASP A 100 -0.23 -19.18 -18.80
N LYS A 101 -0.25 -18.59 -17.61
CA LYS A 101 0.78 -17.71 -17.08
C LYS A 101 1.23 -18.17 -15.69
N PRO A 102 2.02 -19.24 -15.58
CA PRO A 102 2.29 -19.92 -14.30
C PRO A 102 2.75 -19.01 -13.17
N GLN A 103 3.68 -18.07 -13.42
CA GLN A 103 4.15 -17.13 -12.39
C GLN A 103 3.03 -16.27 -11.80
N PHE A 104 2.06 -15.87 -12.63
CA PHE A 104 0.91 -15.08 -12.16
C PHE A 104 -0.12 -15.97 -11.49
N TYR A 105 -0.39 -17.16 -12.05
CA TYR A 105 -1.31 -18.11 -11.46
C TYR A 105 -0.95 -18.42 -10.01
N TYR A 106 0.25 -18.93 -9.76
CA TYR A 106 0.69 -19.26 -8.41
C TYR A 106 0.82 -18.03 -7.48
N ALA A 107 1.15 -16.86 -8.03
CA ALA A 107 1.16 -15.62 -7.27
C ALA A 107 -0.25 -15.24 -6.79
N PHE A 108 -1.27 -15.36 -7.64
CA PHE A 108 -2.66 -15.07 -7.28
C PHE A 108 -3.24 -16.12 -6.35
N GLU A 109 -2.91 -17.42 -6.51
CA GLU A 109 -3.27 -18.47 -5.58
C GLU A 109 -2.79 -18.14 -4.15
N MET A 110 -1.53 -17.75 -4.01
CA MET A 110 -0.97 -17.34 -2.72
C MET A 110 -1.66 -16.08 -2.16
N LEU A 111 -1.94 -15.07 -3.00
CA LEU A 111 -2.62 -13.85 -2.58
C LEU A 111 -4.04 -14.12 -2.08
N TYR A 112 -4.79 -14.93 -2.83
CA TYR A 112 -6.20 -15.20 -2.54
C TYR A 112 -6.36 -16.09 -1.32
N TRP A 113 -5.72 -17.25 -1.30
CA TRP A 113 -5.93 -18.24 -0.25
C TRP A 113 -5.19 -17.95 1.06
N CYS A 114 -4.06 -17.26 1.00
CA CYS A 114 -3.30 -16.89 2.20
C CYS A 114 -3.58 -15.46 2.67
N GLY A 115 -4.24 -14.62 1.88
CA GLY A 115 -4.54 -13.23 2.24
C GLY A 115 -3.30 -12.40 2.55
N ILE A 116 -2.18 -12.70 1.91
CA ILE A 116 -0.90 -11.98 2.10
C ILE A 116 -0.87 -10.70 1.25
N ARG A 117 -0.04 -9.75 1.66
CA ARG A 117 0.13 -8.51 0.88
C ARG A 117 1.06 -8.76 -0.31
N GLU A 118 0.84 -8.01 -1.41
CA GLU A 118 1.71 -8.10 -2.61
C GLU A 118 3.21 -8.01 -2.29
N GLY A 119 3.60 -7.11 -1.39
CA GLY A 119 5.00 -6.98 -1.00
C GLY A 119 5.52 -8.18 -0.21
N GLU A 120 4.67 -8.84 0.56
CA GLU A 120 4.99 -10.08 1.28
C GLU A 120 5.14 -11.24 0.28
N LEU A 121 4.19 -11.40 -0.65
CA LEU A 121 4.27 -12.36 -1.75
C LEU A 121 5.60 -12.25 -2.51
N LEU A 122 5.92 -11.03 -2.99
CA LEU A 122 7.11 -10.79 -3.80
C LEU A 122 8.43 -10.96 -3.02
N ALA A 123 8.37 -11.10 -1.70
CA ALA A 123 9.52 -11.40 -0.86
C ALA A 123 9.68 -12.89 -0.54
N LEU A 124 8.70 -13.74 -0.86
CA LEU A 124 8.73 -15.16 -0.54
C LEU A 124 9.90 -15.89 -1.22
N THR A 125 10.51 -16.76 -0.45
CA THR A 125 11.59 -17.65 -0.85
C THR A 125 11.22 -19.10 -0.50
N PRO A 126 11.85 -20.12 -1.10
CA PRO A 126 11.59 -21.52 -0.72
C PRO A 126 11.77 -21.80 0.77
N ALA A 127 12.70 -21.11 1.45
CA ALA A 127 12.95 -21.27 2.88
C ALA A 127 11.79 -20.80 3.78
N ASP A 128 10.83 -20.03 3.26
CA ASP A 128 9.68 -19.59 4.05
C ASP A 128 8.61 -20.68 4.21
N PHE A 129 8.69 -21.78 3.48
CA PHE A 129 7.69 -22.85 3.46
C PHE A 129 8.13 -24.07 4.29
N ASP A 130 7.25 -24.50 5.20
CA ASP A 130 7.35 -25.79 5.87
C ASP A 130 6.27 -26.73 5.28
N PHE A 131 6.61 -27.44 4.22
CA PHE A 131 5.69 -28.34 3.52
C PHE A 131 5.26 -29.54 4.36
N LYS A 132 6.02 -29.94 5.39
CA LYS A 132 5.64 -31.02 6.31
C LYS A 132 4.52 -30.56 7.24
N LYS A 133 4.56 -29.30 7.69
CA LYS A 133 3.52 -28.70 8.52
C LYS A 133 2.44 -28.01 7.70
N GLY A 134 2.61 -27.85 6.39
CA GLY A 134 1.69 -27.14 5.53
C GLY A 134 1.59 -25.65 5.84
N THR A 135 2.70 -25.00 6.17
CA THR A 135 2.71 -23.60 6.60
C THR A 135 3.67 -22.73 5.80
N VAL A 136 3.36 -21.44 5.71
CA VAL A 136 4.25 -20.41 5.16
C VAL A 136 4.51 -19.33 6.20
N SER A 137 5.76 -18.90 6.33
CA SER A 137 6.19 -17.83 7.25
C SER A 137 6.23 -16.48 6.52
N ILE A 138 5.50 -15.50 7.05
CA ILE A 138 5.46 -14.14 6.51
C ILE A 138 6.24 -13.24 7.46
N ASN A 139 7.49 -12.93 7.11
CA ASN A 139 8.43 -12.21 7.97
C ASN A 139 9.22 -11.13 7.22
N LYS A 140 8.92 -10.90 5.94
CA LYS A 140 9.61 -9.93 5.08
C LYS A 140 8.68 -9.36 4.02
N SER A 141 9.07 -8.23 3.45
CA SER A 141 8.31 -7.57 2.38
C SER A 141 9.25 -6.95 1.37
N TYR A 142 8.96 -7.14 0.10
CA TYR A 142 9.69 -6.60 -1.03
C TYR A 142 9.10 -5.26 -1.48
N GLN A 143 9.99 -4.34 -1.83
CA GLN A 143 9.65 -3.11 -2.53
C GLN A 143 10.78 -2.69 -3.47
N ARG A 144 10.46 -1.99 -4.53
CA ARG A 144 11.44 -1.39 -5.43
C ARG A 144 11.52 0.11 -5.18
N LEU A 145 12.67 0.57 -4.71
CA LEU A 145 12.93 1.98 -4.39
C LEU A 145 14.06 2.51 -5.27
N ASN A 146 13.79 3.57 -6.00
CA ASN A 146 14.80 4.22 -6.88
C ASN A 146 15.52 3.23 -7.81
N GLY A 147 14.75 2.28 -8.38
CA GLY A 147 15.28 1.26 -9.28
C GLY A 147 16.00 0.09 -8.60
N ARG A 148 16.12 0.07 -7.28
CA ARG A 148 16.77 -1.00 -6.50
C ARG A 148 15.73 -1.85 -5.78
N ASP A 149 15.97 -3.14 -5.76
CA ASP A 149 15.18 -4.10 -5.01
C ASP A 149 15.57 -4.05 -3.54
N VAL A 150 14.59 -3.89 -2.67
CA VAL A 150 14.80 -3.77 -1.23
C VAL A 150 13.85 -4.74 -0.52
N ILE A 151 14.42 -5.64 0.27
CA ILE A 151 13.67 -6.50 1.19
C ILE A 151 13.77 -5.87 2.58
N THR A 152 12.63 -5.67 3.21
CA THR A 152 12.53 -5.09 4.55
C THR A 152 11.86 -6.06 5.51
N THR A 153 12.24 -6.01 6.76
CA THR A 153 11.47 -6.64 7.83
C THR A 153 10.14 -5.89 8.03
N PRO A 154 9.09 -6.54 8.53
CA PRO A 154 7.83 -5.88 8.84
C PRO A 154 8.00 -4.73 9.84
N LYS A 155 7.18 -3.69 9.71
CA LYS A 155 7.22 -2.50 10.58
C LYS A 155 6.95 -2.79 12.06
N THR A 156 6.30 -3.91 12.37
CA THR A 156 5.98 -4.34 13.74
C THR A 156 6.17 -5.84 13.86
N GLU A 157 6.57 -6.31 15.03
CA GLU A 157 6.71 -7.74 15.34
C GLU A 157 5.40 -8.51 15.13
N LYS A 158 4.25 -7.88 15.38
CA LYS A 158 2.92 -8.46 15.13
C LYS A 158 2.62 -8.74 13.65
N SER A 159 3.41 -8.20 12.74
CA SER A 159 3.26 -8.48 11.31
C SER A 159 3.94 -9.78 10.90
N ASN A 160 4.83 -10.32 11.72
CA ASN A 160 5.38 -11.66 11.55
C ASN A 160 4.29 -12.66 11.90
N ARG A 161 3.98 -13.55 10.98
CA ARG A 161 2.93 -14.55 11.16
C ARG A 161 3.23 -15.81 10.35
N ILE A 162 2.72 -16.92 10.84
CA ILE A 162 2.70 -18.20 10.13
C ILE A 162 1.26 -18.42 9.66
N ILE A 163 1.10 -18.81 8.41
CA ILE A 163 -0.20 -19.11 7.80
C ILE A 163 -0.24 -20.59 7.45
N THR A 164 -1.29 -21.26 7.84
CA THR A 164 -1.56 -22.63 7.41
C THR A 164 -2.17 -22.59 6.01
N MET A 165 -1.59 -23.32 5.08
CA MET A 165 -2.06 -23.40 3.69
C MET A 165 -3.04 -24.58 3.52
N PRO A 166 -4.06 -24.44 2.68
CA PRO A 166 -4.87 -25.56 2.23
C PRO A 166 -4.00 -26.61 1.52
N GLN A 167 -4.37 -27.89 1.62
CA GLN A 167 -3.57 -29.00 1.08
C GLN A 167 -3.31 -28.86 -0.44
N PHE A 168 -4.31 -28.49 -1.21
CA PHE A 168 -4.15 -28.29 -2.65
C PHE A 168 -3.12 -27.18 -2.97
N LEU A 169 -3.10 -26.09 -2.19
CA LEU A 169 -2.15 -24.99 -2.39
C LEU A 169 -0.70 -25.42 -2.06
N ILE A 170 -0.54 -26.34 -1.09
CA ILE A 170 0.77 -26.93 -0.78
C ILE A 170 1.30 -27.68 -2.00
N GLU A 171 0.45 -28.51 -2.62
CA GLU A 171 0.78 -29.29 -3.80
C GLU A 171 1.12 -28.37 -5.00
N GLU A 172 0.31 -27.35 -5.22
CA GLU A 172 0.53 -26.34 -6.26
C GLU A 172 1.85 -25.58 -6.09
N ILE A 173 2.18 -25.15 -4.88
CA ILE A 173 3.45 -24.45 -4.63
C ILE A 173 4.65 -25.38 -4.77
N GLN A 174 4.51 -26.64 -4.41
CA GLN A 174 5.55 -27.63 -4.69
C GLN A 174 5.73 -27.85 -6.19
N ASP A 175 4.64 -27.89 -6.97
CA ASP A 175 4.70 -27.96 -8.44
C ASP A 175 5.36 -26.72 -9.03
N TYR A 176 5.02 -25.54 -8.53
CA TYR A 176 5.67 -24.30 -8.95
C TYR A 176 7.16 -24.32 -8.69
N LEU A 177 7.59 -24.73 -7.50
CA LEU A 177 9.02 -24.85 -7.17
C LEU A 177 9.76 -25.82 -8.11
N ARG A 178 9.11 -26.91 -8.53
CA ARG A 178 9.70 -27.85 -9.51
C ARG A 178 9.86 -27.24 -10.91
N GLN A 179 9.02 -26.26 -11.26
CA GLN A 179 9.09 -25.53 -12.54
C GLN A 179 10.16 -24.43 -12.53
N LEU A 180 10.55 -23.96 -11.35
CA LEU A 180 11.60 -22.95 -11.23
C LEU A 180 12.97 -23.61 -11.40
N TYR A 181 13.75 -23.10 -12.36
CA TYR A 181 15.10 -23.58 -12.59
C TYR A 181 16.06 -22.93 -11.59
N ASP A 182 16.82 -23.76 -10.84
CA ASP A 182 17.95 -23.38 -9.99
C ASP A 182 17.69 -22.21 -9.01
N VAL A 183 16.50 -22.19 -8.41
CA VAL A 183 16.15 -21.19 -7.39
C VAL A 183 16.72 -21.61 -6.03
N GLY A 184 17.63 -20.80 -5.50
CA GLY A 184 18.21 -20.98 -4.18
C GLY A 184 17.18 -20.84 -3.05
N MET A 185 17.45 -21.48 -1.91
CA MET A 185 16.53 -21.47 -0.75
C MET A 185 16.19 -20.06 -0.26
N ASP A 186 17.09 -19.10 -0.39
CA ASP A 186 16.92 -17.71 0.04
C ASP A 186 16.62 -16.75 -1.12
N GLU A 187 16.41 -17.27 -2.33
CA GLU A 187 16.07 -16.46 -3.50
C GLU A 187 14.56 -16.28 -3.65
N ARG A 188 14.15 -15.15 -4.20
CA ARG A 188 12.72 -14.85 -4.39
C ARG A 188 12.11 -15.77 -5.45
N MET A 189 10.99 -16.39 -5.11
CA MET A 189 10.26 -17.29 -6.01
C MET A 189 9.47 -16.51 -7.08
N PHE A 190 8.92 -15.33 -6.73
CA PHE A 190 8.06 -14.53 -7.59
C PHE A 190 8.84 -13.31 -8.11
N LEU A 191 9.34 -13.41 -9.35
CA LEU A 191 10.10 -12.33 -9.99
C LEU A 191 9.21 -11.33 -10.75
N VAL A 192 7.90 -11.46 -10.65
CA VAL A 192 6.93 -10.49 -11.18
C VAL A 192 6.97 -9.15 -10.42
N THR A 193 6.47 -8.09 -11.02
CA THR A 193 6.37 -6.78 -10.40
C THR A 193 4.95 -6.49 -9.92
N LYS A 194 4.79 -5.57 -8.97
CA LYS A 194 3.45 -5.08 -8.55
C LYS A 194 2.64 -4.55 -9.74
N SER A 195 3.28 -3.79 -10.62
CA SER A 195 2.62 -3.24 -11.80
C SER A 195 2.16 -4.32 -12.77
N SER A 196 2.92 -5.42 -12.91
CA SER A 196 2.51 -6.54 -13.74
C SER A 196 1.36 -7.33 -13.12
N LEU A 197 1.37 -7.55 -11.80
CA LEU A 197 0.22 -8.16 -11.10
C LEU A 197 -1.05 -7.33 -11.30
N HIS A 198 -0.98 -6.00 -11.11
CA HIS A 198 -2.14 -5.13 -11.31
C HIS A 198 -2.65 -5.14 -12.75
N ARG A 199 -1.75 -5.24 -13.74
CA ARG A 199 -2.14 -5.31 -15.15
C ARG A 199 -2.88 -6.60 -15.49
N GLU A 200 -2.47 -7.73 -14.91
CA GLU A 200 -3.15 -9.01 -15.13
C GLU A 200 -4.51 -9.10 -14.41
N MET A 201 -4.77 -8.23 -13.41
CA MET A 201 -6.06 -8.13 -12.73
C MET A 201 -7.04 -7.18 -13.42
N ALA A 202 -6.61 -6.35 -14.36
CA ALA A 202 -7.42 -5.33 -15.03
C ALA A 202 -8.11 -5.89 -16.26
#